data_fadf8218b7b958faf71fd7bb44450d20
#
_entry.id   fadf8218b7b958faf71fd7bb44450d20
#
_cell.length_a   1.000
_cell.length_b   1.000
_cell.length_c   1.000
_cell.angle_alpha   90.00
_cell.angle_beta   90.00
_cell.angle_gamma   90.00
#
_symmetry.space_group_name_H-M   'P 1'
#
loop_
_entity.id
_entity.type
_entity.pdbx_description
1 polymer ?
#
loop_
_entity_poly.entity_id
_entity_poly.type
_entity_poly.pdbx_seq_one_letter_code
_entity_poly.pdbx_strand_id
1 'polypeptide(L)'
;MIIDDESDSIEVFELLLTNLNYEVVSESNPLNAIKMIQTTQPDLVILDWLMPQMEGIEVLRNIKSTLEIKEIPVIISSGIRTQSSNLQTALSVGAIDFLKKPIDEIELEARVASAIKLYDYLRNTQKMQQEIHAKEMQIEQNKALFYQNELNKKNREMLVSAVTIFQNKKLVSILKSEIFDEISELSEEHKSLVAKVLDRYENISSSINWDMFEKRFTELNSEFYNKLNVEFPDLSTGEQRLCAFFKLGLSTKEIAIINYSSYEAIRKAIYRIRKKLNQNEKIDLNLFFQAF
;
A
#
# COMPACT_ATOMS: atom_id res chain seq x y z
N MET A 1 -24.26 24.65 21.96
CA MET A 1 -24.07 24.54 23.42
C MET A 1 -23.70 25.89 23.98
N ILE A 2 -24.22 26.23 25.16
CA ILE A 2 -23.94 27.49 25.87
C ILE A 2 -23.17 27.17 27.14
N ILE A 3 -22.11 27.92 27.45
CA ILE A 3 -21.34 27.80 28.69
C ILE A 3 -21.25 29.20 29.29
N ASP A 4 -21.98 29.46 30.35
CA ASP A 4 -22.13 30.76 31.02
C ASP A 4 -22.58 30.54 32.47
N ASP A 5 -22.01 31.21 33.44
CA ASP A 5 -22.36 31.04 34.84
C ASP A 5 -23.59 31.83 35.26
N GLU A 6 -24.02 32.80 34.43
CA GLU A 6 -25.20 33.63 34.68
C GLU A 6 -26.47 32.96 34.10
N SER A 7 -27.42 32.52 34.95
CA SER A 7 -28.67 31.93 34.53
C SER A 7 -29.49 32.80 33.59
N ASP A 8 -29.54 34.11 33.85
CA ASP A 8 -30.28 35.06 33.00
C ASP A 8 -29.69 35.13 31.59
N SER A 9 -28.38 35.03 31.46
CA SER A 9 -27.67 34.99 30.20
C SER A 9 -28.00 33.73 29.42
N ILE A 10 -27.98 32.55 30.09
CA ILE A 10 -28.36 31.27 29.53
C ILE A 10 -29.79 31.33 28.99
N GLU A 11 -30.74 31.78 29.79
CA GLU A 11 -32.17 31.87 29.40
C GLU A 11 -32.36 32.70 28.12
N VAL A 12 -31.65 33.86 28.00
CA VAL A 12 -31.69 34.71 26.81
C VAL A 12 -31.17 33.94 25.58
N PHE A 13 -30.02 33.31 25.67
CA PHE A 13 -29.46 32.55 24.56
C PHE A 13 -30.35 31.35 24.18
N GLU A 14 -30.87 30.60 25.16
CA GLU A 14 -31.78 29.49 24.93
C GLU A 14 -33.05 29.92 24.20
N LEU A 15 -33.66 31.03 24.63
CA LEU A 15 -34.86 31.60 23.98
C LEU A 15 -34.59 31.97 22.53
N LEU A 16 -33.53 32.76 22.29
CA LEU A 16 -33.20 33.23 20.95
C LEU A 16 -32.80 32.11 20.00
N LEU A 17 -31.98 31.16 20.45
CA LEU A 17 -31.52 30.05 19.60
C LEU A 17 -32.62 29.03 19.35
N THR A 18 -33.51 28.79 20.33
CA THR A 18 -34.66 27.91 20.13
C THR A 18 -35.65 28.48 19.12
N ASN A 19 -35.89 29.79 19.16
CA ASN A 19 -36.70 30.50 18.16
C ASN A 19 -36.12 30.38 16.73
N LEU A 20 -34.79 30.25 16.61
CA LEU A 20 -34.07 29.99 15.36
C LEU A 20 -33.99 28.50 14.98
N ASN A 21 -34.73 27.62 15.69
CA ASN A 21 -34.80 26.18 15.51
C ASN A 21 -33.46 25.43 15.78
N TYR A 22 -32.60 25.96 16.66
CA TYR A 22 -31.44 25.22 17.13
C TYR A 22 -31.79 24.39 18.38
N GLU A 23 -31.19 23.20 18.50
CA GLU A 23 -31.19 22.45 19.75
C GLU A 23 -30.14 23.04 20.69
N VAL A 24 -30.55 23.40 21.90
CA VAL A 24 -29.69 24.07 22.85
C VAL A 24 -29.42 23.21 24.06
N VAL A 25 -28.15 23.12 24.46
CA VAL A 25 -27.70 22.51 25.72
C VAL A 25 -26.87 23.54 26.44
N SER A 26 -27.10 23.72 27.73
CA SER A 26 -26.37 24.66 28.55
C SER A 26 -25.59 24.01 29.71
N GLU A 27 -24.52 24.65 30.12
CA GLU A 27 -23.70 24.25 31.29
C GLU A 27 -23.27 25.54 32.01
N SER A 28 -23.58 25.61 33.31
CA SER A 28 -23.25 26.77 34.14
C SER A 28 -21.91 26.68 34.85
N ASN A 29 -21.34 25.47 34.94
CA ASN A 29 -20.07 25.28 35.62
C ASN A 29 -18.92 25.05 34.58
N PRO A 30 -17.99 25.99 34.45
CA PRO A 30 -16.90 25.91 33.47
C PRO A 30 -16.02 24.68 33.67
N LEU A 31 -15.93 24.08 34.85
CA LEU A 31 -15.16 22.88 35.12
C LEU A 31 -15.74 21.64 34.42
N ASN A 32 -17.04 21.62 34.15
CA ASN A 32 -17.71 20.56 33.43
C ASN A 32 -17.66 20.71 31.90
N ALA A 33 -17.27 21.88 31.42
CA ALA A 33 -17.37 22.26 30.00
C ALA A 33 -16.76 21.20 29.07
N ILE A 34 -15.52 20.80 29.28
CA ILE A 34 -14.83 19.85 28.40
C ILE A 34 -15.56 18.50 28.36
N LYS A 35 -15.97 17.97 29.53
CA LYS A 35 -16.71 16.72 29.60
C LYS A 35 -18.05 16.78 28.89
N MET A 36 -18.78 17.89 29.06
CA MET A 36 -20.07 18.11 28.40
C MET A 36 -19.90 18.20 26.88
N ILE A 37 -18.92 18.97 26.39
CA ILE A 37 -18.61 19.08 24.95
C ILE A 37 -18.26 17.71 24.35
N GLN A 38 -17.43 16.92 25.03
CA GLN A 38 -17.07 15.58 24.60
C GLN A 38 -18.27 14.63 24.52
N THR A 39 -19.20 14.75 25.48
CA THR A 39 -20.38 13.87 25.54
C THR A 39 -21.46 14.27 24.53
N THR A 40 -21.72 15.61 24.36
CA THR A 40 -22.78 16.12 23.52
C THR A 40 -22.36 16.37 22.08
N GLN A 41 -21.03 16.53 21.83
CA GLN A 41 -20.47 16.84 20.51
C GLN A 41 -21.23 17.95 19.76
N PRO A 42 -21.36 19.17 20.35
CA PRO A 42 -22.15 20.23 19.77
C PRO A 42 -21.52 20.76 18.47
N ASP A 43 -22.34 21.27 17.56
CA ASP A 43 -21.89 21.90 16.31
C ASP A 43 -21.29 23.29 16.54
N LEU A 44 -21.60 23.91 17.68
CA LEU A 44 -21.08 25.22 18.09
C LEU A 44 -21.10 25.35 19.60
N VAL A 45 -20.11 26.01 20.17
CA VAL A 45 -20.07 26.46 21.56
C VAL A 45 -20.11 27.97 21.63
N ILE A 46 -21.04 28.53 22.42
CA ILE A 46 -21.05 29.92 22.87
C ILE A 46 -20.52 29.89 24.30
N LEU A 47 -19.44 30.63 24.55
CA LEU A 47 -18.66 30.57 25.78
C LEU A 47 -18.53 31.94 26.38
N ASP A 48 -18.99 32.10 27.62
CA ASP A 48 -18.80 33.37 28.30
C ASP A 48 -17.32 33.61 28.63
N TRP A 49 -16.93 34.88 28.58
CA TRP A 49 -15.55 35.32 28.86
C TRP A 49 -15.20 35.26 30.34
N LEU A 50 -16.12 35.75 31.18
CA LEU A 50 -15.87 35.95 32.62
C LEU A 50 -16.75 35.00 33.44
N MET A 51 -16.19 33.90 33.84
CA MET A 51 -16.85 32.93 34.73
C MET A 51 -16.02 32.74 36.02
N PRO A 52 -16.63 32.49 37.17
CA PRO A 52 -15.93 32.13 38.39
C PRO A 52 -15.23 30.77 38.21
N GLN A 53 -14.14 30.58 38.97
CA GLN A 53 -13.32 29.35 39.01
C GLN A 53 -12.44 29.13 37.77
N MET A 54 -12.90 29.37 36.54
CA MET A 54 -12.14 29.23 35.31
C MET A 54 -12.62 30.24 34.27
N GLU A 55 -11.72 31.07 33.78
CA GLU A 55 -12.05 32.03 32.72
C GLU A 55 -12.35 31.36 31.40
N GLY A 56 -13.23 31.94 30.58
CA GLY A 56 -13.58 31.42 29.26
C GLY A 56 -12.36 31.17 28.36
N ILE A 57 -11.33 32.02 28.47
CA ILE A 57 -10.09 31.84 27.69
C ILE A 57 -9.34 30.54 28.07
N GLU A 58 -9.43 30.10 29.32
CA GLU A 58 -8.83 28.83 29.76
C GLU A 58 -9.63 27.63 29.24
N VAL A 59 -10.97 27.73 29.31
CA VAL A 59 -11.87 26.73 28.71
C VAL A 59 -11.60 26.64 27.21
N LEU A 60 -11.47 27.74 26.48
CA LEU A 60 -11.15 27.75 25.05
C LEU A 60 -9.81 27.05 24.76
N ARG A 61 -8.76 27.33 25.55
CA ARG A 61 -7.47 26.66 25.39
C ARG A 61 -7.61 25.14 25.57
N ASN A 62 -8.37 24.72 26.59
CA ASN A 62 -8.63 23.32 26.83
C ASN A 62 -9.39 22.64 25.68
N ILE A 63 -10.42 23.32 25.11
CA ILE A 63 -11.13 22.85 23.92
C ILE A 63 -10.13 22.66 22.77
N LYS A 64 -9.32 23.70 22.46
CA LYS A 64 -8.41 23.71 21.31
C LYS A 64 -7.20 22.78 21.47
N SER A 65 -6.87 22.35 22.68
CA SER A 65 -5.83 21.35 22.95
C SER A 65 -6.35 19.91 22.97
N THR A 66 -7.66 19.68 23.02
CA THR A 66 -8.28 18.35 23.09
C THR A 66 -8.63 17.87 21.68
N LEU A 67 -7.97 16.82 21.20
CA LEU A 67 -8.03 16.35 19.81
C LEU A 67 -9.46 16.08 19.30
N GLU A 68 -10.32 15.54 20.15
CA GLU A 68 -11.67 15.11 19.77
C GLU A 68 -12.63 16.28 19.55
N ILE A 69 -12.33 17.45 20.15
CA ILE A 69 -13.25 18.61 20.16
C ILE A 69 -12.61 19.92 19.67
N LYS A 70 -11.32 19.92 19.34
CA LYS A 70 -10.57 21.12 18.94
C LYS A 70 -11.13 21.83 17.71
N GLU A 71 -11.78 21.10 16.82
CA GLU A 71 -12.35 21.63 15.58
C GLU A 71 -13.72 22.28 15.81
N ILE A 72 -14.40 22.01 16.94
CA ILE A 72 -15.70 22.60 17.24
C ILE A 72 -15.53 24.13 17.31
N PRO A 73 -16.33 24.89 16.55
CA PRO A 73 -16.26 26.35 16.57
C PRO A 73 -16.71 26.91 17.93
N VAL A 74 -16.00 27.88 18.41
CA VAL A 74 -16.30 28.58 19.67
C VAL A 74 -16.48 30.07 19.41
N ILE A 75 -17.64 30.59 19.79
CA ILE A 75 -17.92 32.02 19.83
C ILE A 75 -17.83 32.49 21.28
N ILE A 76 -17.04 33.52 21.55
CA ILE A 76 -16.93 34.10 22.89
C ILE A 76 -18.03 35.10 23.09
N SER A 77 -18.78 35.04 24.20
CA SER A 77 -19.68 36.11 24.63
C SER A 77 -18.99 36.97 25.71
N SER A 78 -19.18 38.27 25.65
CA SER A 78 -18.51 39.18 26.61
C SER A 78 -19.30 40.45 26.92
N GLY A 79 -19.21 40.92 28.16
CA GLY A 79 -19.82 42.16 28.58
C GLY A 79 -19.17 43.42 28.02
N ILE A 80 -19.81 44.59 28.24
CA ILE A 80 -19.43 45.92 27.68
C ILE A 80 -17.99 46.34 28.05
N ARG A 81 -17.42 45.85 29.14
CA ARG A 81 -16.08 46.24 29.63
C ARG A 81 -14.92 45.41 29.09
N THR A 82 -15.17 44.51 28.15
CA THR A 82 -14.10 43.70 27.58
C THR A 82 -13.20 44.53 26.68
N GLN A 83 -11.91 44.57 27.01
CA GLN A 83 -10.92 45.33 26.24
C GLN A 83 -10.67 44.65 24.86
N SER A 84 -10.36 45.45 23.84
CA SER A 84 -10.04 44.97 22.50
C SER A 84 -8.87 43.97 22.48
N SER A 85 -7.95 44.08 23.45
CA SER A 85 -6.85 43.13 23.64
C SER A 85 -7.33 41.71 23.99
N ASN A 86 -8.43 41.58 24.74
CA ASN A 86 -9.01 40.30 25.13
C ASN A 86 -9.62 39.56 23.93
N LEU A 87 -10.30 40.33 23.07
CA LEU A 87 -10.86 39.81 21.81
C LEU A 87 -9.75 39.30 20.88
N GLN A 88 -8.67 40.07 20.74
CA GLN A 88 -7.52 39.64 19.96
C GLN A 88 -6.90 38.35 20.52
N THR A 89 -6.81 38.26 21.84
CA THR A 89 -6.32 37.03 22.52
C THR A 89 -7.24 35.84 22.26
N ALA A 90 -8.56 35.97 22.36
CA ALA A 90 -9.51 34.90 22.09
C ALA A 90 -9.40 34.39 20.66
N LEU A 91 -9.36 35.28 19.67
CA LEU A 91 -9.19 34.90 18.26
C LEU A 91 -7.84 34.22 18.01
N SER A 92 -6.76 34.68 18.65
CA SER A 92 -5.43 34.08 18.51
C SER A 92 -5.36 32.66 19.14
N VAL A 93 -6.15 32.38 20.16
CA VAL A 93 -6.26 31.04 20.79
C VAL A 93 -7.16 30.11 19.96
N GLY A 94 -8.02 30.64 19.10
CA GLY A 94 -8.84 29.84 18.19
C GLY A 94 -10.34 30.00 18.36
N ALA A 95 -10.82 31.07 19.03
CA ALA A 95 -12.22 31.50 18.89
C ALA A 95 -12.49 31.87 17.43
N ILE A 96 -13.66 31.50 16.93
CA ILE A 96 -14.03 31.86 15.55
C ILE A 96 -14.59 33.25 15.44
N ASP A 97 -15.30 33.72 16.49
CA ASP A 97 -15.91 35.01 16.56
C ASP A 97 -16.21 35.41 18.02
N PHE A 98 -16.82 36.56 18.21
CA PHE A 98 -17.29 37.04 19.52
C PHE A 98 -18.66 37.68 19.43
N LEU A 99 -19.40 37.68 20.53
CA LEU A 99 -20.69 38.34 20.73
C LEU A 99 -20.59 39.32 21.90
N LYS A 100 -21.17 40.51 21.74
CA LYS A 100 -21.17 41.48 22.80
C LYS A 100 -22.50 41.46 23.56
N LYS A 101 -22.45 41.38 24.89
CA LYS A 101 -23.65 41.55 25.75
C LYS A 101 -23.97 43.04 25.93
N PRO A 102 -25.24 43.50 25.84
CA PRO A 102 -26.46 42.71 25.68
C PRO A 102 -26.56 42.11 24.25
N ILE A 103 -27.11 40.92 24.14
CA ILE A 103 -27.16 40.12 22.89
C ILE A 103 -28.18 40.78 21.96
N ASP A 104 -27.75 41.11 20.75
CA ASP A 104 -28.61 41.43 19.62
C ASP A 104 -29.00 40.16 18.84
N GLU A 105 -30.29 39.95 18.60
CA GLU A 105 -30.83 38.77 17.97
C GLU A 105 -30.29 38.58 16.53
N ILE A 106 -30.24 39.70 15.76
CA ILE A 106 -29.77 39.65 14.36
C ILE A 106 -28.28 39.34 14.31
N GLU A 107 -27.49 39.91 15.22
CA GLU A 107 -26.05 39.62 15.33
C GLU A 107 -25.81 38.17 15.74
N LEU A 108 -26.55 37.65 16.71
CA LEU A 108 -26.47 36.27 17.15
C LEU A 108 -26.76 35.30 15.99
N GLU A 109 -27.90 35.48 15.29
CA GLU A 109 -28.27 34.67 14.15
C GLU A 109 -27.18 34.63 13.07
N ALA A 110 -26.70 35.81 12.66
CA ALA A 110 -25.71 35.92 11.60
C ALA A 110 -24.38 35.22 11.95
N ARG A 111 -23.90 35.39 13.20
CA ARG A 111 -22.64 34.79 13.64
C ARG A 111 -22.75 33.27 13.84
N VAL A 112 -23.82 32.82 14.46
CA VAL A 112 -24.07 31.38 14.67
C VAL A 112 -24.21 30.66 13.32
N ALA A 113 -25.04 31.20 12.41
CA ALA A 113 -25.22 30.61 11.09
C ALA A 113 -23.90 30.56 10.29
N SER A 114 -23.08 31.63 10.35
CA SER A 114 -21.79 31.70 9.68
C SER A 114 -20.81 30.67 10.26
N ALA A 115 -20.76 30.54 11.58
CA ALA A 115 -19.87 29.61 12.28
C ALA A 115 -20.22 28.16 11.97
N ILE A 116 -21.49 27.80 12.04
CA ILE A 116 -21.96 26.44 11.72
C ILE A 116 -21.69 26.10 10.26
N LYS A 117 -22.01 27.03 9.33
CA LYS A 117 -21.76 26.81 7.90
C LYS A 117 -20.29 26.57 7.59
N LEU A 118 -19.40 27.32 8.21
CA LEU A 118 -17.95 27.12 8.03
C LEU A 118 -17.50 25.76 8.59
N TYR A 119 -17.99 25.42 9.77
CA TYR A 119 -17.68 24.12 10.40
C TYR A 119 -18.13 22.93 9.55
N ASP A 120 -19.36 22.98 9.06
CA ASP A 120 -19.91 21.96 8.16
C ASP A 120 -19.09 21.83 6.87
N TYR A 121 -18.70 22.96 6.30
CA TYR A 121 -17.86 22.97 5.10
C TYR A 121 -16.50 22.29 5.35
N LEU A 122 -15.83 22.64 6.43
CA LEU A 122 -14.54 22.04 6.80
C LEU A 122 -14.66 20.53 7.09
N ARG A 123 -15.68 20.14 7.86
CA ARG A 123 -15.97 18.74 8.20
C ARG A 123 -16.26 17.89 6.95
N ASN A 124 -17.06 18.41 6.03
CA ASN A 124 -17.39 17.73 4.78
C ASN A 124 -16.17 17.63 3.87
N THR A 125 -15.32 18.66 3.81
CA THR A 125 -14.09 18.65 3.04
C THR A 125 -13.11 17.58 3.58
N GLN A 126 -12.94 17.48 4.89
CA GLN A 126 -12.10 16.46 5.51
C GLN A 126 -12.62 15.04 5.24
N LYS A 127 -13.94 14.80 5.35
CA LYS A 127 -14.54 13.49 5.00
C LYS A 127 -14.29 13.13 3.55
N MET A 128 -14.50 14.08 2.64
CA MET A 128 -14.27 13.86 1.21
C MET A 128 -12.80 13.51 0.91
N GLN A 129 -11.85 14.19 1.56
CA GLN A 129 -10.43 13.89 1.42
C GLN A 129 -10.08 12.48 1.92
N GLN A 130 -10.65 12.06 3.04
CA GLN A 130 -10.47 10.69 3.56
C GLN A 130 -11.03 9.63 2.62
N GLU A 131 -12.21 9.87 2.03
CA GLU A 131 -12.81 8.97 1.05
C GLU A 131 -11.98 8.87 -0.25
N ILE A 132 -11.45 10.00 -0.73
CA ILE A 132 -10.56 10.03 -1.90
C ILE A 132 -9.31 9.20 -1.62
N HIS A 133 -8.66 9.45 -0.48
CA HIS A 133 -7.45 8.73 -0.09
C HIS A 133 -7.69 7.22 0.04
N ALA A 134 -8.81 6.81 0.64
CA ALA A 134 -9.18 5.39 0.74
C ALA A 134 -9.38 4.75 -0.65
N LYS A 135 -10.02 5.45 -1.59
CA LYS A 135 -10.19 4.98 -2.97
C LYS A 135 -8.87 4.89 -3.73
N GLU A 136 -7.98 5.87 -3.56
CA GLU A 136 -6.64 5.83 -4.17
C GLU A 136 -5.83 4.62 -3.70
N MET A 137 -5.82 4.35 -2.40
CA MET A 137 -5.18 3.16 -1.82
C MET A 137 -5.75 1.86 -2.40
N GLN A 138 -7.07 1.78 -2.56
CA GLN A 138 -7.73 0.61 -3.14
C GLN A 138 -7.36 0.41 -4.62
N ILE A 139 -7.29 1.51 -5.40
CA ILE A 139 -6.86 1.47 -6.80
C ILE A 139 -5.40 0.99 -6.90
N GLU A 140 -4.52 1.48 -6.03
CA GLU A 140 -3.11 1.06 -6.00
C GLU A 140 -2.96 -0.44 -5.70
N GLN A 141 -3.69 -0.94 -4.70
CA GLN A 141 -3.73 -2.38 -4.38
C GLN A 141 -4.24 -3.23 -5.55
N ASN A 142 -5.30 -2.79 -6.21
CA ASN A 142 -5.85 -3.50 -7.37
C ASN A 142 -4.87 -3.51 -8.55
N LYS A 143 -4.14 -2.42 -8.79
CA LYS A 143 -3.09 -2.36 -9.81
C LYS A 143 -1.94 -3.34 -9.48
N ALA A 144 -1.47 -3.35 -8.24
CA ALA A 144 -0.42 -4.28 -7.80
C ALA A 144 -0.84 -5.74 -8.02
N LEU A 145 -2.07 -6.10 -7.63
CA LEU A 145 -2.62 -7.44 -7.85
C LEU A 145 -2.75 -7.78 -9.34
N PHE A 146 -3.18 -6.83 -10.16
CA PHE A 146 -3.26 -7.01 -11.62
C PHE A 146 -1.88 -7.31 -12.22
N TYR A 147 -0.85 -6.53 -11.88
CA TYR A 147 0.51 -6.75 -12.37
C TYR A 147 1.10 -8.08 -11.89
N GLN A 148 0.83 -8.47 -10.66
CA GLN A 148 1.25 -9.76 -10.14
C GLN A 148 0.60 -10.94 -10.90
N ASN A 149 -0.68 -10.84 -11.21
CA ASN A 149 -1.38 -11.84 -12.01
C ASN A 149 -0.85 -11.93 -13.46
N GLU A 150 -0.56 -10.79 -14.08
CA GLU A 150 0.06 -10.74 -15.41
C GLU A 150 1.46 -11.37 -15.40
N LEU A 151 2.27 -11.08 -14.38
CA LEU A 151 3.58 -11.70 -14.22
C LEU A 151 3.48 -13.22 -14.05
N ASN A 152 2.56 -13.68 -13.20
CA ASN A 152 2.30 -15.10 -12.99
C ASN A 152 1.85 -15.80 -14.27
N LYS A 153 1.00 -15.15 -15.08
CA LYS A 153 0.58 -15.67 -16.40
C LYS A 153 1.77 -15.83 -17.33
N LYS A 154 2.60 -14.80 -17.46
CA LYS A 154 3.80 -14.83 -18.30
C LYS A 154 4.81 -15.89 -17.83
N ASN A 155 5.00 -16.05 -16.53
CA ASN A 155 5.84 -17.10 -15.98
C ASN A 155 5.31 -18.50 -16.34
N ARG A 156 3.97 -18.74 -16.29
CA ARG A 156 3.37 -20.01 -16.75
C ARG A 156 3.58 -20.25 -18.25
N GLU A 157 3.43 -19.24 -19.09
CA GLU A 157 3.69 -19.33 -20.53
C GLU A 157 5.14 -19.73 -20.82
N MET A 158 6.09 -19.19 -20.04
CA MET A 158 7.51 -19.57 -20.11
C MET A 158 7.74 -21.04 -19.70
N LEU A 159 7.08 -21.50 -18.63
CA LEU A 159 7.16 -22.88 -18.19
C LEU A 159 6.65 -23.83 -19.28
N VAL A 160 5.51 -23.51 -19.89
CA VAL A 160 4.97 -24.30 -21.02
C VAL A 160 5.97 -24.34 -22.19
N SER A 161 6.58 -23.20 -22.52
CA SER A 161 7.61 -23.15 -23.57
C SER A 161 8.82 -24.04 -23.21
N ALA A 162 9.30 -23.98 -21.98
CA ALA A 162 10.41 -24.83 -21.50
C ALA A 162 10.05 -26.33 -21.58
N VAL A 163 8.84 -26.72 -21.20
CA VAL A 163 8.35 -28.11 -21.31
C VAL A 163 8.25 -28.56 -22.76
N THR A 164 7.76 -27.70 -23.66
CA THR A 164 7.68 -28.00 -25.11
C THR A 164 9.07 -28.20 -25.71
N ILE A 165 10.03 -27.37 -25.36
CA ILE A 165 11.45 -27.53 -25.74
C ILE A 165 11.96 -28.88 -25.29
N PHE A 166 11.64 -29.28 -24.05
CA PHE A 166 12.01 -30.56 -23.50
C PHE A 166 11.41 -31.75 -24.29
N GLN A 167 10.10 -31.71 -24.53
CA GLN A 167 9.42 -32.79 -25.26
C GLN A 167 10.02 -32.98 -26.66
N ASN A 168 10.28 -31.89 -27.38
CA ASN A 168 10.91 -31.92 -28.70
C ASN A 168 12.31 -32.57 -28.66
N LYS A 169 13.13 -32.19 -27.65
CA LYS A 169 14.44 -32.79 -27.47
C LYS A 169 14.36 -34.32 -27.21
N LYS A 170 13.43 -34.71 -26.32
CA LYS A 170 13.22 -36.16 -26.04
C LYS A 170 12.81 -36.93 -27.27
N LEU A 171 11.92 -36.35 -28.11
CA LEU A 171 11.52 -36.98 -29.37
C LEU A 171 12.70 -37.13 -30.32
N VAL A 172 13.55 -36.12 -30.47
CA VAL A 172 14.76 -36.20 -31.31
C VAL A 172 15.71 -37.28 -30.81
N SER A 173 15.90 -37.40 -29.49
CA SER A 173 16.75 -38.42 -28.91
C SER A 173 16.23 -39.87 -29.14
N ILE A 174 14.91 -40.05 -29.05
CA ILE A 174 14.25 -41.34 -29.35
C ILE A 174 14.40 -41.69 -30.84
N LEU A 175 14.05 -40.72 -31.72
CA LEU A 175 14.19 -40.88 -33.17
C LEU A 175 15.64 -41.20 -33.55
N LYS A 176 16.61 -40.57 -32.89
CA LYS A 176 18.03 -40.86 -33.10
C LYS A 176 18.37 -42.29 -32.77
N SER A 177 17.93 -42.84 -31.63
CA SER A 177 18.16 -44.23 -31.25
C SER A 177 17.49 -45.20 -32.23
N GLU A 178 16.23 -44.97 -32.59
CA GLU A 178 15.49 -45.83 -33.53
C GLU A 178 16.14 -45.82 -34.93
N ILE A 179 16.54 -44.66 -35.45
CA ILE A 179 17.22 -44.54 -36.72
C ILE A 179 18.57 -45.31 -36.68
N PHE A 180 19.35 -45.18 -35.58
CA PHE A 180 20.60 -45.90 -35.47
C PHE A 180 20.41 -47.43 -35.46
N ASP A 181 19.35 -47.94 -34.85
CA ASP A 181 19.02 -49.34 -34.85
C ASP A 181 18.67 -49.85 -36.27
N GLU A 182 17.83 -49.08 -37.01
CA GLU A 182 17.40 -49.42 -38.38
C GLU A 182 18.53 -49.37 -39.42
N ILE A 183 19.49 -48.43 -39.25
CA ILE A 183 20.62 -48.30 -40.19
C ILE A 183 21.79 -49.21 -39.85
N SER A 184 21.61 -50.14 -38.92
CA SER A 184 22.67 -51.04 -38.48
C SER A 184 23.34 -51.84 -39.62
N GLU A 185 22.60 -52.13 -40.70
CA GLU A 185 23.07 -52.88 -41.88
C GLU A 185 23.68 -51.97 -42.97
N LEU A 186 23.64 -50.63 -42.84
CA LEU A 186 24.22 -49.71 -43.82
C LEU A 186 25.74 -49.62 -43.69
N SER A 187 26.39 -49.16 -44.76
CA SER A 187 27.84 -48.88 -44.75
C SER A 187 28.18 -47.83 -43.73
N GLU A 188 29.40 -47.88 -43.16
CA GLU A 188 29.87 -46.89 -42.16
C GLU A 188 29.87 -45.45 -42.70
N GLU A 189 30.00 -45.26 -44.00
CA GLU A 189 29.90 -43.94 -44.61
C GLU A 189 28.52 -43.36 -44.53
N HIS A 190 27.48 -44.18 -44.80
CA HIS A 190 26.07 -43.77 -44.68
C HIS A 190 25.67 -43.54 -43.22
N LYS A 191 26.11 -44.38 -42.28
CA LYS A 191 25.91 -44.19 -40.86
C LYS A 191 26.48 -42.85 -40.38
N SER A 192 27.72 -42.55 -40.81
CA SER A 192 28.37 -41.27 -40.47
C SER A 192 27.63 -40.06 -41.01
N LEU A 193 27.07 -40.14 -42.22
CA LEU A 193 26.27 -39.09 -42.81
C LEU A 193 24.98 -38.82 -42.02
N VAL A 194 24.24 -39.88 -41.69
CA VAL A 194 23.01 -39.81 -40.89
C VAL A 194 23.30 -39.21 -39.51
N ALA A 195 24.36 -39.68 -38.84
CA ALA A 195 24.79 -39.14 -37.55
C ALA A 195 25.06 -37.63 -37.61
N LYS A 196 25.79 -37.17 -38.63
CA LYS A 196 26.06 -35.74 -38.82
C LYS A 196 24.81 -34.90 -39.02
N VAL A 197 23.81 -35.40 -39.75
CA VAL A 197 22.52 -34.73 -39.97
C VAL A 197 21.75 -34.61 -38.65
N LEU A 198 21.67 -35.71 -37.91
CA LEU A 198 20.96 -35.74 -36.61
C LEU A 198 21.62 -34.82 -35.58
N ASP A 199 22.95 -34.84 -35.47
CA ASP A 199 23.71 -33.97 -34.56
C ASP A 199 23.52 -32.47 -34.94
N ARG A 200 23.51 -32.17 -36.25
CA ARG A 200 23.21 -30.77 -36.70
C ARG A 200 21.80 -30.35 -36.31
N TYR A 201 20.80 -31.21 -36.48
CA TYR A 201 19.42 -30.91 -36.11
C TYR A 201 19.28 -30.74 -34.60
N GLU A 202 19.90 -31.59 -33.80
CA GLU A 202 19.91 -31.51 -32.34
C GLU A 202 20.54 -30.20 -31.84
N ASN A 203 21.68 -29.82 -32.41
CA ASN A 203 22.37 -28.57 -32.05
C ASN A 203 21.55 -27.35 -32.40
N ILE A 204 20.99 -27.29 -33.62
CA ILE A 204 20.13 -26.16 -34.04
C ILE A 204 18.88 -26.06 -33.14
N SER A 205 18.19 -27.16 -32.94
CA SER A 205 16.98 -27.22 -32.09
C SER A 205 17.27 -26.82 -30.64
N SER A 206 18.44 -27.16 -30.11
CA SER A 206 18.82 -26.87 -28.74
C SER A 206 19.18 -25.43 -28.50
N SER A 207 19.96 -24.82 -29.41
CA SER A 207 20.43 -23.43 -29.26
C SER A 207 19.29 -22.44 -29.45
N ILE A 208 18.48 -22.58 -30.49
CA ILE A 208 17.36 -21.68 -30.77
C ILE A 208 16.37 -21.65 -29.59
N ASN A 209 16.10 -22.80 -29.02
CA ASN A 209 15.12 -22.89 -27.93
C ASN A 209 15.64 -22.30 -26.62
N TRP A 210 16.94 -22.47 -26.31
CA TRP A 210 17.50 -21.87 -25.10
C TRP A 210 17.60 -20.36 -25.21
N ASP A 211 18.08 -19.84 -26.34
CA ASP A 211 18.22 -18.39 -26.56
C ASP A 211 16.86 -17.67 -26.48
N MET A 212 15.79 -18.30 -27.02
CA MET A 212 14.43 -17.78 -26.87
C MET A 212 13.96 -17.76 -25.42
N PHE A 213 14.23 -18.82 -24.65
CA PHE A 213 13.91 -18.87 -23.23
C PHE A 213 14.66 -17.79 -22.46
N GLU A 214 15.97 -17.70 -22.64
CA GLU A 214 16.82 -16.74 -21.95
C GLU A 214 16.44 -15.31 -22.26
N LYS A 215 16.14 -15.01 -23.53
CA LYS A 215 15.63 -13.70 -23.94
C LYS A 215 14.33 -13.34 -23.22
N ARG A 216 13.31 -14.21 -23.24
CA ARG A 216 12.04 -13.99 -22.55
C ARG A 216 12.21 -13.89 -21.03
N PHE A 217 13.06 -14.75 -20.45
CA PHE A 217 13.32 -14.69 -19.01
C PHE A 217 13.95 -13.36 -18.63
N THR A 218 14.93 -12.87 -19.40
CA THR A 218 15.61 -11.60 -19.16
C THR A 218 14.66 -10.41 -19.35
N GLU A 219 13.75 -10.46 -20.34
CA GLU A 219 12.71 -9.43 -20.53
C GLU A 219 11.79 -9.29 -19.31
N LEU A 220 11.46 -10.41 -18.66
CA LEU A 220 10.58 -10.43 -17.48
C LEU A 220 11.32 -10.21 -16.15
N ASN A 221 12.61 -10.50 -16.11
CA ASN A 221 13.45 -10.44 -14.93
C ASN A 221 14.76 -9.68 -15.27
N SER A 222 14.62 -8.47 -15.81
CA SER A 222 15.72 -7.67 -16.38
C SER A 222 16.91 -7.49 -15.47
N GLU A 223 16.70 -7.41 -14.16
CA GLU A 223 17.77 -7.19 -13.18
C GLU A 223 18.35 -8.50 -12.61
N PHE A 224 17.70 -9.64 -12.85
CA PHE A 224 18.08 -10.90 -12.21
C PHE A 224 19.52 -11.30 -12.48
N TYR A 225 19.94 -11.38 -13.74
CA TYR A 225 21.30 -11.76 -14.07
C TYR A 225 22.33 -10.70 -13.65
N ASN A 226 21.98 -9.42 -13.75
CA ASN A 226 22.87 -8.33 -13.29
C ASN A 226 23.10 -8.44 -11.78
N LYS A 227 22.03 -8.60 -11.01
CA LYS A 227 22.10 -8.78 -9.56
C LYS A 227 22.85 -10.06 -9.20
N LEU A 228 22.59 -11.17 -9.91
CA LEU A 228 23.26 -12.44 -9.69
C LEU A 228 24.79 -12.34 -9.95
N ASN A 229 25.21 -11.62 -11.00
CA ASN A 229 26.62 -11.41 -11.32
C ASN A 229 27.32 -10.51 -10.30
N VAL A 230 26.62 -9.52 -9.75
CA VAL A 230 27.19 -8.61 -8.74
C VAL A 230 27.33 -9.32 -7.39
N GLU A 231 26.28 -10.04 -6.94
CA GLU A 231 26.28 -10.66 -5.63
C GLU A 231 27.02 -12.01 -5.60
N PHE A 232 27.02 -12.75 -6.74
CA PHE A 232 27.60 -14.10 -6.83
C PHE A 232 28.43 -14.29 -8.11
N PRO A 233 29.55 -13.56 -8.27
CA PRO A 233 30.35 -13.57 -9.50
C PRO A 233 30.99 -14.93 -9.81
N ASP A 234 31.12 -15.81 -8.83
CA ASP A 234 31.69 -17.14 -8.98
C ASP A 234 30.76 -18.16 -9.64
N LEU A 235 29.50 -17.83 -9.87
CA LEU A 235 28.55 -18.71 -10.54
C LEU A 235 28.87 -18.83 -12.03
N SER A 236 29.06 -20.07 -12.51
CA SER A 236 29.18 -20.32 -13.94
C SER A 236 27.87 -20.06 -14.68
N THR A 237 27.93 -19.82 -15.99
CA THR A 237 26.73 -19.63 -16.84
C THR A 237 25.71 -20.75 -16.69
N GLY A 238 26.17 -22.01 -16.60
CA GLY A 238 25.27 -23.16 -16.36
C GLY A 238 24.61 -23.12 -14.98
N GLU A 239 25.30 -22.65 -13.94
CA GLU A 239 24.73 -22.50 -12.61
C GLU A 239 23.75 -21.31 -12.55
N GLN A 240 24.04 -20.21 -13.24
CA GLN A 240 23.10 -19.08 -13.37
C GLN A 240 21.80 -19.48 -14.06
N ARG A 241 21.87 -20.36 -15.08
CA ARG A 241 20.70 -20.96 -15.73
C ARG A 241 19.85 -21.77 -14.75
N LEU A 242 20.50 -22.55 -13.89
CA LEU A 242 19.78 -23.28 -12.84
C LEU A 242 19.11 -22.33 -11.84
N CYS A 243 19.76 -21.25 -11.48
CA CYS A 243 19.17 -20.21 -10.62
C CYS A 243 17.90 -19.58 -11.25
N ALA A 244 17.92 -19.34 -12.57
CA ALA A 244 16.74 -18.86 -13.29
C ALA A 244 15.55 -19.85 -13.22
N PHE A 245 15.82 -21.15 -13.32
CA PHE A 245 14.77 -22.17 -13.15
C PHE A 245 14.21 -22.19 -11.73
N PHE A 246 15.05 -22.02 -10.71
CA PHE A 246 14.58 -21.89 -9.32
C PHE A 246 13.75 -20.64 -9.12
N LYS A 247 14.11 -19.49 -9.73
CA LYS A 247 13.27 -18.29 -9.70
C LYS A 247 11.88 -18.51 -10.29
N LEU A 248 11.78 -19.37 -11.31
CA LEU A 248 10.50 -19.77 -11.89
C LEU A 248 9.74 -20.82 -11.07
N GLY A 249 10.29 -21.26 -9.94
CA GLY A 249 9.64 -22.22 -9.04
C GLY A 249 9.71 -23.67 -9.50
N LEU A 250 10.61 -24.01 -10.43
CA LEU A 250 10.77 -25.40 -10.90
C LEU A 250 11.42 -26.28 -9.84
N SER A 251 10.87 -27.47 -9.67
CA SER A 251 11.45 -28.49 -8.79
C SER A 251 12.74 -29.08 -9.37
N THR A 252 13.58 -29.66 -8.51
CA THR A 252 14.81 -30.35 -8.92
C THR A 252 14.55 -31.45 -9.95
N LYS A 253 13.39 -32.13 -9.87
CA LYS A 253 13.00 -33.17 -10.84
C LYS A 253 12.70 -32.57 -12.21
N GLU A 254 11.94 -31.48 -12.26
CA GLU A 254 11.62 -30.76 -13.50
C GLU A 254 12.87 -30.20 -14.15
N ILE A 255 13.77 -29.60 -13.36
CA ILE A 255 15.06 -29.09 -13.84
C ILE A 255 15.92 -30.22 -14.41
N ALA A 256 15.97 -31.36 -13.76
CA ALA A 256 16.70 -32.53 -14.26
C ALA A 256 16.17 -32.97 -15.63
N ILE A 257 14.86 -32.98 -15.76
CA ILE A 257 14.18 -33.33 -17.02
C ILE A 257 14.51 -32.25 -18.11
N ILE A 258 14.40 -30.97 -17.82
CA ILE A 258 14.66 -29.88 -18.78
C ILE A 258 16.13 -29.87 -19.24
N ASN A 259 17.07 -30.16 -18.34
CA ASN A 259 18.52 -30.15 -18.63
C ASN A 259 19.08 -31.47 -19.15
N TYR A 260 18.25 -32.50 -19.38
CA TYR A 260 18.73 -33.85 -19.74
C TYR A 260 19.80 -34.40 -18.80
N SER A 261 19.69 -34.07 -17.56
CA SER A 261 20.63 -34.46 -16.53
C SER A 261 19.98 -35.44 -15.57
N SER A 262 20.78 -36.33 -15.01
CA SER A 262 20.25 -37.16 -13.93
C SER A 262 19.86 -36.30 -12.73
N TYR A 263 18.87 -36.74 -11.97
CA TYR A 263 18.47 -36.09 -10.72
C TYR A 263 19.66 -35.86 -9.78
N GLU A 264 20.60 -36.83 -9.75
CA GLU A 264 21.82 -36.76 -8.95
C GLU A 264 22.78 -35.68 -9.46
N ALA A 265 22.91 -35.50 -10.78
CA ALA A 265 23.73 -34.45 -11.36
C ALA A 265 23.21 -33.04 -10.98
N ILE A 266 21.90 -32.84 -11.03
CA ILE A 266 21.28 -31.58 -10.59
C ILE A 266 21.48 -31.40 -9.08
N ARG A 267 21.33 -32.44 -8.26
CA ARG A 267 21.61 -32.33 -6.81
C ARG A 267 23.07 -31.88 -6.53
N LYS A 268 24.03 -32.44 -7.27
CA LYS A 268 25.43 -32.01 -7.16
C LYS A 268 25.64 -30.56 -7.58
N ALA A 269 24.95 -30.11 -8.62
CA ALA A 269 24.98 -28.70 -9.04
C ALA A 269 24.34 -27.77 -7.99
N ILE A 270 23.21 -28.15 -7.41
CA ILE A 270 22.56 -27.46 -6.29
C ILE A 270 23.51 -27.29 -5.10
N TYR A 271 24.20 -28.36 -4.73
CA TYR A 271 25.19 -28.32 -3.65
C TYR A 271 26.30 -27.28 -3.94
N ARG A 272 26.85 -27.27 -5.19
CA ARG A 272 27.85 -26.27 -5.59
C ARG A 272 27.31 -24.86 -5.56
N ILE A 273 26.08 -24.65 -6.06
CA ILE A 273 25.40 -23.34 -6.01
C ILE A 273 25.28 -22.87 -4.55
N ARG A 274 24.72 -23.69 -3.66
CA ARG A 274 24.61 -23.35 -2.23
C ARG A 274 25.93 -22.95 -1.60
N LYS A 275 27.00 -23.67 -1.91
CA LYS A 275 28.33 -23.35 -1.42
C LYS A 275 28.83 -21.99 -1.92
N LYS A 276 28.58 -21.63 -3.18
CA LYS A 276 28.94 -20.35 -3.77
C LYS A 276 28.06 -19.19 -3.28
N LEU A 277 26.81 -19.48 -2.93
CA LEU A 277 25.91 -18.50 -2.31
C LEU A 277 26.22 -18.26 -0.82
N ASN A 278 27.21 -18.94 -0.22
CA ASN A 278 27.48 -18.93 1.23
C ASN A 278 26.25 -19.27 2.09
N GLN A 279 25.37 -20.12 1.56
CA GLN A 279 24.10 -20.47 2.20
C GLN A 279 24.17 -21.86 2.84
N ASN A 280 23.46 -22.02 3.97
CA ASN A 280 23.34 -23.31 4.64
C ASN A 280 22.61 -24.33 3.76
N GLU A 281 22.97 -25.63 3.90
CA GLU A 281 22.39 -26.74 3.11
C GLU A 281 20.86 -26.87 3.20
N LYS A 282 20.22 -26.21 4.17
CA LYS A 282 18.77 -26.30 4.42
C LYS A 282 17.93 -25.23 3.71
N ILE A 283 18.54 -24.26 2.99
CA ILE A 283 17.77 -23.21 2.33
C ILE A 283 17.08 -23.74 1.09
N ASP A 284 15.78 -23.47 0.97
CA ASP A 284 15.02 -23.72 -0.25
C ASP A 284 15.41 -22.68 -1.31
N LEU A 285 16.08 -23.15 -2.39
CA LEU A 285 16.53 -22.28 -3.47
C LEU A 285 15.37 -21.65 -4.25
N ASN A 286 14.21 -22.29 -4.31
CA ASN A 286 13.02 -21.71 -4.94
C ASN A 286 12.59 -20.46 -4.18
N LEU A 287 12.42 -20.56 -2.86
CA LEU A 287 12.06 -19.42 -2.02
C LEU A 287 13.14 -18.32 -2.05
N PHE A 288 14.40 -18.73 -2.01
CA PHE A 288 15.51 -17.78 -2.08
C PHE A 288 15.50 -16.97 -3.38
N PHE A 289 15.43 -17.64 -4.55
CA PHE A 289 15.48 -16.97 -5.83
C PHE A 289 14.15 -16.31 -6.23
N GLN A 290 13.01 -16.73 -5.69
CA GLN A 290 11.75 -15.99 -5.87
C GLN A 290 11.78 -14.63 -5.18
N ALA A 291 12.45 -14.52 -4.03
CA ALA A 291 12.63 -13.27 -3.31
C ALA A 291 13.81 -12.41 -3.84
N PHE A 292 14.75 -13.05 -4.57
CA PHE A 292 15.94 -12.42 -5.16
C PHE A 292 15.58 -11.50 -6.33
#